data_8b401acf154f59bbec5ef60e45875875
#
_entry.id   8b401acf154f59bbec5ef60e45875875
#
_cell.length_a   1.000
_cell.length_b   1.000
_cell.length_c   1.000
_cell.angle_alpha   90.00
_cell.angle_beta   90.00
_cell.angle_gamma   90.00
#
_symmetry.space_group_name_H-M   'P 1'
#
loop_
_entity.id
_entity.type
_entity.pdbx_description
1 polymer ?
#
loop_
_entity_poly.entity_id
_entity_poly.type
_entity_poly.pdbx_seq_one_letter_code
_entity_poly.pdbx_strand_id
1 'polypeptide(L)'
;MKKNHFELKNYVMATGVFILAVVAGILIFFECVQRAVQVNSQNTLKINVQRQSEHLQTILDINYQYLNEIASAMGKSEELFSEENKERLVSIYEKTDLERAALIDKNGDAYYDNGVTKNVSHRRYFQEAISGEQTISDPLESSVDHEVRVVLGVPIYKDHKVIGVLGGSCNVTALSHMLFNDLFDGAGNSLLATSDGEIIAFDSGSASGT
;
A
#
# COMPACT_ATOMS: atom_id res chain seq x y z
N MET A 1 12.64 58.16 56.81
CA MET A 1 12.27 57.93 55.40
C MET A 1 13.14 57.00 54.60
N LYS A 2 14.46 56.82 54.87
CA LYS A 2 15.34 55.95 54.08
C LYS A 2 15.10 54.41 54.24
N LYS A 3 14.59 53.95 55.40
CA LYS A 3 14.37 52.54 55.70
C LYS A 3 13.27 51.89 54.83
N ASN A 4 12.16 52.59 54.61
CA ASN A 4 11.03 52.08 53.80
C ASN A 4 11.37 51.97 52.28
N HIS A 5 12.29 52.76 51.79
CA HIS A 5 12.70 52.69 50.37
C HIS A 5 13.57 51.48 50.07
N PHE A 6 14.37 51.02 51.05
CA PHE A 6 15.22 49.81 50.91
C PHE A 6 14.37 48.55 50.94
N GLU A 7 13.40 48.46 51.80
CA GLU A 7 12.49 47.32 51.89
C GLU A 7 11.63 47.20 50.61
N LEU A 8 11.08 48.32 50.12
CA LEU A 8 10.31 48.31 48.88
C LEU A 8 11.11 47.86 47.68
N LYS A 9 12.37 48.24 47.56
CA LYS A 9 13.26 47.84 46.48
C LYS A 9 13.55 46.32 46.52
N ASN A 10 13.71 45.76 47.72
CA ASN A 10 13.93 44.30 47.91
C ASN A 10 12.67 43.50 47.57
N TYR A 11 11.47 43.98 47.92
CA TYR A 11 10.22 43.36 47.53
C TYR A 11 10.00 43.35 46.01
N VAL A 12 10.25 44.48 45.35
CA VAL A 12 10.14 44.60 43.89
C VAL A 12 11.11 43.66 43.19
N MET A 13 12.36 43.57 43.71
CA MET A 13 13.37 42.69 43.15
C MET A 13 12.99 41.20 43.35
N ALA A 14 12.54 40.81 44.55
CA ALA A 14 12.08 39.46 44.83
C ALA A 14 10.87 39.03 44.00
N THR A 15 9.90 39.94 43.81
CA THR A 15 8.75 39.74 42.96
C THR A 15 9.16 39.55 41.48
N GLY A 16 10.13 40.39 41.01
CA GLY A 16 10.67 40.26 39.66
C GLY A 16 11.37 38.94 39.41
N VAL A 17 12.18 38.46 40.35
CA VAL A 17 12.84 37.17 40.29
C VAL A 17 11.83 36.01 40.30
N PHE A 18 10.78 36.13 41.13
CA PHE A 18 9.71 35.12 41.18
C PHE A 18 8.95 35.03 39.84
N ILE A 19 8.55 36.18 39.28
CA ILE A 19 7.89 36.21 37.96
C ILE A 19 8.78 35.59 36.87
N LEU A 20 10.08 35.91 36.89
CA LEU A 20 11.04 35.37 35.92
C LEU A 20 11.18 33.85 36.05
N ALA A 21 11.20 33.33 37.28
CA ALA A 21 11.26 31.90 37.54
C ALA A 21 9.98 31.17 37.06
N VAL A 22 8.81 31.76 37.28
CA VAL A 22 7.55 31.23 36.80
C VAL A 22 7.49 31.23 35.26
N VAL A 23 7.90 32.30 34.61
CA VAL A 23 7.94 32.38 33.15
C VAL A 23 8.92 31.33 32.59
N ALA A 24 10.10 31.19 33.16
CA ALA A 24 11.08 30.17 32.77
C ALA A 24 10.51 28.74 32.94
N GLY A 25 9.81 28.48 34.06
CA GLY A 25 9.14 27.20 34.30
C GLY A 25 8.08 26.88 33.26
N ILE A 26 7.26 27.88 32.87
CA ILE A 26 6.24 27.73 31.82
C ILE A 26 6.89 27.43 30.46
N LEU A 27 7.96 28.11 30.10
CA LEU A 27 8.67 27.88 28.85
C LEU A 27 9.28 26.48 28.79
N ILE A 28 9.94 26.06 29.86
CA ILE A 28 10.49 24.68 29.95
C ILE A 28 9.38 23.64 29.86
N PHE A 29 8.28 23.85 30.56
CA PHE A 29 7.12 22.95 30.48
C PHE A 29 6.58 22.85 29.06
N PHE A 30 6.41 23.98 28.38
CA PHE A 30 5.91 24.02 27.01
C PHE A 30 6.85 23.29 26.04
N GLU A 31 8.17 23.50 26.16
CA GLU A 31 9.17 22.74 25.37
C GLU A 31 9.11 21.23 25.65
N CYS A 32 8.99 20.82 26.90
CA CYS A 32 8.86 19.42 27.28
C CYS A 32 7.60 18.80 26.67
N VAL A 33 6.46 19.47 26.74
CA VAL A 33 5.18 18.99 26.16
C VAL A 33 5.31 18.90 24.64
N GLN A 34 5.85 19.91 23.97
CA GLN A 34 6.03 19.87 22.52
C GLN A 34 6.91 18.68 22.08
N ARG A 35 8.03 18.47 22.76
CA ARG A 35 8.90 17.33 22.46
C ARG A 35 8.21 15.99 22.69
N ALA A 36 7.49 15.85 23.80
CA ALA A 36 6.74 14.63 24.11
C ALA A 36 5.66 14.34 23.04
N VAL A 37 4.89 15.35 22.64
CA VAL A 37 3.87 15.22 21.58
C VAL A 37 4.51 14.85 20.24
N GLN A 38 5.61 15.51 19.86
CA GLN A 38 6.29 15.25 18.61
C GLN A 38 6.84 13.82 18.54
N VAL A 39 7.52 13.37 19.59
CA VAL A 39 8.07 11.99 19.67
C VAL A 39 6.95 10.96 19.63
N ASN A 40 5.86 11.20 20.38
CA ASN A 40 4.73 10.28 20.39
C ASN A 40 4.04 10.20 19.03
N SER A 41 3.83 11.35 18.36
CA SER A 41 3.24 11.39 17.01
C SER A 41 4.11 10.66 15.99
N GLN A 42 5.43 10.88 16.01
CA GLN A 42 6.35 10.18 15.10
C GLN A 42 6.34 8.67 15.33
N ASN A 43 6.32 8.22 16.58
CA ASN A 43 6.25 6.80 16.90
C ASN A 43 4.92 6.17 16.44
N THR A 44 3.81 6.87 16.65
CA THR A 44 2.49 6.41 16.20
C THR A 44 2.43 6.31 14.68
N LEU A 45 2.93 7.32 13.96
CA LEU A 45 3.02 7.28 12.49
C LEU A 45 3.87 6.10 12.01
N LYS A 46 5.04 5.89 12.61
CA LYS A 46 5.93 4.78 12.23
C LYS A 46 5.27 3.41 12.45
N ILE A 47 4.61 3.21 13.58
CA ILE A 47 3.90 1.96 13.88
C ILE A 47 2.75 1.74 12.88
N ASN A 48 2.00 2.79 12.54
CA ASN A 48 0.90 2.68 11.59
C ASN A 48 1.42 2.37 10.17
N VAL A 49 2.47 3.04 9.70
CA VAL A 49 3.09 2.75 8.39
C VAL A 49 3.60 1.31 8.35
N GLN A 50 4.27 0.85 9.41
CA GLN A 50 4.74 -0.53 9.48
C GLN A 50 3.58 -1.53 9.43
N ARG A 51 2.53 -1.31 10.20
CA ARG A 51 1.34 -2.16 10.21
C ARG A 51 0.67 -2.23 8.84
N GLN A 52 0.58 -1.10 8.13
CA GLN A 52 0.02 -1.07 6.78
C GLN A 52 0.91 -1.79 5.77
N SER A 53 2.22 -1.67 5.90
CA SER A 53 3.17 -2.43 5.07
C SER A 53 3.02 -3.95 5.28
N GLU A 54 2.90 -4.38 6.54
CA GLU A 54 2.68 -5.80 6.87
C GLU A 54 1.30 -6.29 6.36
N HIS A 55 0.28 -5.45 6.43
CA HIS A 55 -1.05 -5.75 5.88
C HIS A 55 -1.01 -5.91 4.36
N LEU A 56 -0.39 -4.96 3.64
CA LEU A 56 -0.18 -5.07 2.19
C LEU A 56 0.56 -6.35 1.84
N GLN A 57 1.64 -6.66 2.54
CA GLN A 57 2.40 -7.89 2.31
C GLN A 57 1.52 -9.14 2.49
N THR A 58 0.71 -9.17 3.53
CA THR A 58 -0.22 -10.27 3.78
C THR A 58 -1.23 -10.44 2.63
N ILE A 59 -1.80 -9.33 2.13
CA ILE A 59 -2.72 -9.35 0.99
C ILE A 59 -2.02 -9.91 -0.26
N LEU A 60 -0.81 -9.45 -0.55
CA LEU A 60 -0.03 -9.93 -1.68
C LEU A 60 0.30 -11.43 -1.55
N ASP A 61 0.74 -11.87 -0.38
CA ASP A 61 1.08 -13.27 -0.12
C ASP A 61 -0.12 -14.20 -0.31
N ILE A 62 -1.29 -13.82 0.18
CA ILE A 62 -2.54 -14.58 0.00
C ILE A 62 -2.89 -14.67 -1.49
N ASN A 63 -2.84 -13.57 -2.22
CA ASN A 63 -3.15 -13.57 -3.65
C ASN A 63 -2.13 -14.41 -4.44
N TYR A 64 -0.82 -14.30 -4.13
CA TYR A 64 0.19 -15.14 -4.76
C TYR A 64 0.00 -16.63 -4.45
N GLN A 65 -0.31 -16.98 -3.22
CA GLN A 65 -0.58 -18.37 -2.85
C GLN A 65 -1.73 -18.91 -3.71
N TYR A 66 -2.83 -18.17 -3.81
CA TYR A 66 -3.99 -18.60 -4.59
C TYR A 66 -3.67 -18.68 -6.09
N LEU A 67 -3.02 -17.68 -6.66
CA LEU A 67 -2.60 -17.71 -8.07
C LEU A 67 -1.67 -18.89 -8.37
N ASN A 68 -0.74 -19.23 -7.47
CA ASN A 68 0.15 -20.37 -7.63
C ASN A 68 -0.59 -21.72 -7.59
N GLU A 69 -1.61 -21.85 -6.74
CA GLU A 69 -2.46 -23.04 -6.69
C GLU A 69 -3.19 -23.24 -8.02
N ILE A 70 -3.78 -22.17 -8.57
CA ILE A 70 -4.45 -22.19 -9.87
C ILE A 70 -3.45 -22.43 -11.00
N ALA A 71 -2.30 -21.75 -11.02
CA ALA A 71 -1.25 -21.95 -12.02
C ALA A 71 -0.73 -23.41 -12.03
N SER A 72 -0.55 -23.98 -10.83
CA SER A 72 -0.18 -25.41 -10.71
C SER A 72 -1.24 -26.36 -11.27
N ALA A 73 -2.53 -26.04 -11.08
CA ALA A 73 -3.61 -26.82 -11.67
C ALA A 73 -3.65 -26.66 -13.20
N MET A 74 -3.48 -25.42 -13.71
CA MET A 74 -3.45 -25.14 -15.14
C MET A 74 -2.29 -25.84 -15.85
N GLY A 75 -1.14 -25.95 -15.21
CA GLY A 75 0.04 -26.64 -15.76
C GLY A 75 -0.13 -28.16 -15.97
N LYS A 76 -1.15 -28.76 -15.35
CA LYS A 76 -1.48 -30.20 -15.52
C LYS A 76 -2.35 -30.46 -16.74
N SER A 77 -2.97 -29.44 -17.31
CA SER A 77 -3.82 -29.57 -18.51
C SER A 77 -2.96 -29.89 -19.74
N GLU A 78 -3.54 -30.56 -20.72
CA GLU A 78 -2.84 -30.89 -21.97
C GLU A 78 -2.50 -29.63 -22.75
N GLU A 79 -3.45 -28.69 -22.83
CA GLU A 79 -3.32 -27.40 -23.52
C GLU A 79 -3.50 -26.24 -22.55
N LEU A 80 -2.68 -25.20 -22.72
CA LEU A 80 -2.71 -24.00 -21.87
C LEU A 80 -4.08 -23.31 -21.93
N PHE A 81 -4.62 -23.14 -23.13
CA PHE A 81 -5.91 -22.46 -23.36
C PHE A 81 -7.12 -23.43 -23.41
N SER A 82 -7.06 -24.57 -22.69
CA SER A 82 -8.19 -25.47 -22.56
C SER A 82 -9.40 -24.76 -21.92
N GLU A 83 -10.62 -25.23 -22.23
CA GLU A 83 -11.85 -24.70 -21.62
C GLU A 83 -11.81 -24.79 -20.09
N GLU A 84 -11.28 -25.88 -19.55
CA GLU A 84 -11.09 -26.05 -18.11
C GLU A 84 -10.21 -24.93 -17.51
N ASN A 85 -9.12 -24.54 -18.18
CA ASN A 85 -8.25 -23.47 -17.71
C ASN A 85 -8.92 -22.09 -17.86
N LYS A 86 -9.75 -21.87 -18.88
CA LYS A 86 -10.54 -20.65 -19.02
C LYS A 86 -11.62 -20.53 -17.92
N GLU A 87 -12.26 -21.64 -17.55
CA GLU A 87 -13.20 -21.65 -16.42
C GLU A 87 -12.50 -21.33 -15.09
N ARG A 88 -11.26 -21.82 -14.90
CA ARG A 88 -10.46 -21.48 -13.73
C ARG A 88 -10.15 -19.98 -13.63
N LEU A 89 -9.96 -19.26 -14.75
CA LEU A 89 -9.79 -17.80 -14.72
C LEU A 89 -10.99 -17.10 -14.08
N VAL A 90 -12.20 -17.52 -14.42
CA VAL A 90 -13.43 -16.94 -13.88
C VAL A 90 -13.51 -17.14 -12.37
N SER A 91 -12.97 -18.26 -11.84
CA SER A 91 -13.00 -18.54 -10.41
C SER A 91 -12.06 -17.66 -9.56
N ILE A 92 -11.13 -16.96 -10.19
CA ILE A 92 -10.13 -16.15 -9.46
C ILE A 92 -10.79 -14.96 -8.75
N TYR A 93 -11.63 -14.21 -9.41
CA TYR A 93 -12.30 -13.05 -8.81
C TYR A 93 -13.37 -13.44 -7.78
N GLU A 94 -13.88 -14.67 -7.81
CA GLU A 94 -14.85 -15.13 -6.81
C GLU A 94 -14.21 -15.41 -5.44
N LYS A 95 -12.91 -15.62 -5.40
CA LYS A 95 -12.17 -16.10 -4.21
C LYS A 95 -11.02 -15.20 -3.77
N THR A 96 -10.77 -14.14 -4.51
CA THR A 96 -9.70 -13.17 -4.24
C THR A 96 -10.21 -11.75 -4.42
N ASP A 97 -9.43 -10.77 -3.97
CA ASP A 97 -9.69 -9.36 -4.23
C ASP A 97 -9.18 -8.91 -5.61
N LEU A 98 -8.80 -9.86 -6.46
CA LEU A 98 -8.38 -9.60 -7.84
C LEU A 98 -9.63 -9.45 -8.72
N GLU A 99 -9.69 -8.36 -9.47
CA GLU A 99 -10.86 -8.01 -10.29
C GLU A 99 -10.79 -8.55 -11.70
N ARG A 100 -9.59 -8.87 -12.18
CA ARG A 100 -9.33 -9.42 -13.51
C ARG A 100 -8.28 -10.49 -13.46
N ALA A 101 -8.40 -11.47 -14.35
CA ALA A 101 -7.39 -12.49 -14.57
C ALA A 101 -7.11 -12.70 -16.05
N ALA A 102 -5.89 -13.11 -16.36
CA ALA A 102 -5.46 -13.42 -17.71
C ALA A 102 -4.54 -14.64 -17.72
N LEU A 103 -4.75 -15.53 -18.68
CA LEU A 103 -3.88 -16.64 -19.01
C LEU A 103 -3.04 -16.24 -20.23
N ILE A 104 -1.71 -16.30 -20.10
CA ILE A 104 -0.78 -15.72 -21.08
C ILE A 104 0.18 -16.82 -21.55
N ASP A 105 0.31 -16.99 -22.85
CA ASP A 105 1.24 -17.96 -23.44
C ASP A 105 2.68 -17.41 -23.49
N LYS A 106 3.61 -18.23 -23.99
CA LYS A 106 5.04 -17.85 -24.12
C LYS A 106 5.31 -16.69 -25.07
N ASN A 107 4.38 -16.40 -25.99
CA ASN A 107 4.51 -15.31 -26.95
C ASN A 107 3.93 -14.00 -26.38
N GLY A 108 3.32 -14.04 -25.19
CA GLY A 108 2.66 -12.91 -24.59
C GLY A 108 1.21 -12.73 -25.04
N ASP A 109 0.62 -13.72 -25.72
CA ASP A 109 -0.77 -13.69 -26.08
C ASP A 109 -1.63 -14.05 -24.86
N ALA A 110 -2.35 -13.05 -24.37
CA ALA A 110 -3.15 -13.11 -23.16
C ALA A 110 -4.63 -13.32 -23.50
N TYR A 111 -5.24 -14.33 -22.89
CA TYR A 111 -6.68 -14.56 -22.86
C TYR A 111 -7.19 -14.12 -21.48
N TYR A 112 -8.10 -13.16 -21.48
CA TYR A 112 -8.68 -12.58 -20.27
C TYR A 112 -9.98 -13.31 -19.85
N ASP A 113 -10.34 -13.17 -18.60
CA ASP A 113 -11.55 -13.72 -17.97
C ASP A 113 -12.86 -13.35 -18.67
N ASN A 114 -12.88 -12.24 -19.38
CA ASN A 114 -14.03 -11.76 -20.19
C ASN A 114 -13.97 -12.18 -21.66
N GLY A 115 -13.05 -13.07 -22.04
CA GLY A 115 -12.88 -13.59 -23.39
C GLY A 115 -12.10 -12.68 -24.34
N VAL A 116 -11.67 -11.48 -23.91
CA VAL A 116 -10.82 -10.60 -24.72
C VAL A 116 -9.42 -11.18 -24.82
N THR A 117 -8.79 -10.99 -25.98
CA THR A 117 -7.39 -11.36 -26.21
C THR A 117 -6.54 -10.13 -26.52
N LYS A 118 -5.36 -10.06 -25.95
CA LYS A 118 -4.38 -8.99 -26.18
C LYS A 118 -2.95 -9.55 -26.11
N ASN A 119 -2.02 -8.93 -26.81
CA ASN A 119 -0.61 -9.27 -26.65
C ASN A 119 0.03 -8.33 -25.60
N VAL A 120 0.68 -8.92 -24.60
CA VAL A 120 1.33 -8.25 -23.47
C VAL A 120 2.84 -8.56 -23.40
N SER A 121 3.43 -9.08 -24.46
CA SER A 121 4.86 -9.47 -24.51
C SER A 121 5.82 -8.33 -24.16
N HIS A 122 5.43 -7.09 -24.40
CA HIS A 122 6.20 -5.87 -24.11
C HIS A 122 6.13 -5.46 -22.62
N ARG A 123 5.23 -6.04 -21.83
CA ARG A 123 5.04 -5.68 -20.42
C ARG A 123 6.13 -6.33 -19.55
N ARG A 124 6.74 -5.53 -18.67
CA ARG A 124 7.83 -5.96 -17.79
C ARG A 124 7.41 -7.13 -16.88
N TYR A 125 6.24 -7.06 -16.26
CA TYR A 125 5.73 -8.12 -15.38
C TYR A 125 5.62 -9.47 -16.12
N PHE A 126 5.25 -9.46 -17.42
CA PHE A 126 5.19 -10.68 -18.22
C PHE A 126 6.59 -11.24 -18.48
N GLN A 127 7.56 -10.37 -18.86
CA GLN A 127 8.92 -10.77 -19.17
C GLN A 127 9.62 -11.39 -17.94
N GLU A 128 9.38 -10.85 -16.77
CA GLU A 128 9.89 -11.39 -15.52
C GLU A 128 9.19 -12.71 -15.15
N ALA A 129 7.84 -12.76 -15.22
CA ALA A 129 7.10 -13.97 -14.87
C ALA A 129 7.38 -15.14 -15.82
N ILE A 130 7.55 -14.91 -17.13
CA ILE A 130 7.87 -15.97 -18.09
C ILE A 130 9.29 -16.52 -17.89
N SER A 131 10.17 -15.76 -17.24
CA SER A 131 11.51 -16.24 -16.83
C SER A 131 11.48 -17.13 -15.59
N GLY A 132 10.33 -17.22 -14.90
CA GLY A 132 10.12 -18.09 -13.74
C GLY A 132 10.01 -17.38 -12.40
N GLU A 133 9.90 -16.05 -12.41
CA GLU A 133 9.79 -15.23 -11.20
C GLU A 133 8.33 -14.84 -10.91
N GLN A 134 7.96 -14.73 -9.63
CA GLN A 134 6.72 -14.07 -9.25
C GLN A 134 6.91 -12.56 -9.34
N THR A 135 5.95 -11.87 -9.92
CA THR A 135 6.10 -10.45 -10.21
C THR A 135 4.91 -9.62 -9.77
N ILE A 136 5.18 -8.38 -9.42
CA ILE A 136 4.19 -7.32 -9.26
C ILE A 136 4.53 -6.19 -10.23
N SER A 137 3.57 -5.71 -10.99
CA SER A 137 3.81 -4.59 -11.90
C SER A 137 3.80 -3.26 -11.16
N ASP A 138 4.51 -2.26 -11.71
CA ASP A 138 4.15 -0.87 -11.46
C ASP A 138 2.70 -0.63 -11.92
N PRO A 139 2.03 0.44 -11.47
CA PRO A 139 0.72 0.82 -11.98
C PRO A 139 0.78 0.97 -13.51
N LEU A 140 -0.14 0.31 -14.18
CA LEU A 140 -0.21 0.34 -15.64
C LEU A 140 -1.65 0.50 -16.12
N GLU A 141 -1.81 1.16 -17.26
CA GLU A 141 -3.09 1.22 -17.94
C GLU A 141 -3.43 -0.15 -18.53
N SER A 142 -4.59 -0.65 -18.17
CA SER A 142 -5.13 -1.92 -18.65
C SER A 142 -5.46 -1.83 -20.14
N SER A 143 -5.03 -2.82 -20.91
CA SER A 143 -5.33 -2.92 -22.34
C SER A 143 -6.78 -3.29 -22.62
N VAL A 144 -7.57 -3.60 -21.59
CA VAL A 144 -8.95 -4.09 -21.70
C VAL A 144 -9.98 -3.00 -21.40
N ASP A 145 -9.79 -2.27 -20.30
CA ASP A 145 -10.76 -1.30 -19.78
C ASP A 145 -10.18 0.10 -19.54
N HIS A 146 -8.89 0.32 -19.83
CA HIS A 146 -8.16 1.57 -19.65
C HIS A 146 -8.07 2.06 -18.19
N GLU A 147 -8.42 1.22 -17.21
CA GLU A 147 -8.23 1.54 -15.81
C GLU A 147 -6.76 1.32 -15.40
N VAL A 148 -6.32 2.08 -14.40
CA VAL A 148 -4.98 1.90 -13.82
C VAL A 148 -5.02 0.72 -12.86
N ARG A 149 -4.20 -0.30 -13.15
CA ARG A 149 -4.17 -1.56 -12.41
C ARG A 149 -2.75 -1.94 -12.02
N VAL A 150 -2.65 -2.70 -10.93
CA VAL A 150 -1.45 -3.44 -10.56
C VAL A 150 -1.69 -4.91 -10.90
N VAL A 151 -0.72 -5.54 -11.54
CA VAL A 151 -0.80 -6.94 -12.00
C VAL A 151 0.17 -7.79 -11.20
N LEU A 152 -0.33 -8.87 -10.61
CA LEU A 152 0.44 -9.96 -10.04
C LEU A 152 0.63 -11.02 -11.12
N GLY A 153 1.86 -11.41 -11.42
CA GLY A 153 2.19 -12.43 -12.40
C GLY A 153 2.83 -13.65 -11.73
N VAL A 154 2.33 -14.84 -12.04
CA VAL A 154 2.94 -16.09 -11.59
C VAL A 154 3.21 -17.01 -12.78
N PRO A 155 4.38 -17.69 -12.81
CA PRO A 155 4.70 -18.64 -13.88
C PRO A 155 3.85 -19.90 -13.79
N ILE A 156 3.42 -20.43 -14.94
CA ILE A 156 2.75 -21.73 -15.05
C ILE A 156 3.78 -22.75 -15.48
N TYR A 157 3.97 -23.77 -14.65
CA TYR A 157 4.94 -24.84 -14.90
C TYR A 157 4.28 -26.12 -15.41
N LYS A 158 4.87 -26.73 -16.44
CA LYS A 158 4.62 -28.10 -16.87
C LYS A 158 5.96 -28.80 -17.08
N ASP A 159 6.16 -29.95 -16.46
CA ASP A 159 7.42 -30.72 -16.54
C ASP A 159 8.67 -29.86 -16.24
N HIS A 160 8.60 -29.06 -15.17
CA HIS A 160 9.65 -28.14 -14.72
C HIS A 160 10.01 -27.01 -15.72
N LYS A 161 9.18 -26.80 -16.73
CA LYS A 161 9.36 -25.69 -17.71
C LYS A 161 8.21 -24.72 -17.60
N VAL A 162 8.52 -23.43 -17.67
CA VAL A 162 7.49 -22.40 -17.77
C VAL A 162 6.81 -22.51 -19.13
N ILE A 163 5.50 -22.69 -19.14
CA ILE A 163 4.69 -22.81 -20.36
C ILE A 163 3.82 -21.59 -20.61
N GLY A 164 3.68 -20.72 -19.64
CA GLY A 164 2.89 -19.51 -19.69
C GLY A 164 2.91 -18.78 -18.36
N VAL A 165 2.11 -17.74 -18.25
CA VAL A 165 1.95 -16.90 -17.07
C VAL A 165 0.47 -16.77 -16.72
N LEU A 166 0.13 -16.87 -15.44
CA LEU A 166 -1.16 -16.48 -14.92
C LEU A 166 -1.04 -15.08 -14.33
N GLY A 167 -1.80 -14.13 -14.86
CA GLY A 167 -1.90 -12.77 -14.35
C GLY A 167 -3.18 -12.56 -13.57
N GLY A 168 -3.10 -11.94 -12.40
CA GLY A 168 -4.23 -11.42 -11.64
C GLY A 168 -4.05 -9.93 -11.40
N SER A 169 -5.08 -9.11 -11.53
CA SER A 169 -4.94 -7.66 -11.35
C SER A 169 -6.06 -7.07 -10.51
N CYS A 170 -5.70 -6.03 -9.76
CA CYS A 170 -6.63 -5.19 -9.03
C CYS A 170 -6.50 -3.73 -9.46
N ASN A 171 -7.60 -3.00 -9.37
CA ASN A 171 -7.62 -1.57 -9.57
C ASN A 171 -6.89 -0.87 -8.42
N VAL A 172 -6.11 0.16 -8.74
CA VAL A 172 -5.35 0.93 -7.76
C VAL A 172 -6.26 1.61 -6.72
N THR A 173 -7.46 2.04 -7.12
CA THR A 173 -8.45 2.62 -6.20
C THR A 173 -8.96 1.58 -5.19
N ALA A 174 -9.27 0.36 -5.64
CA ALA A 174 -9.66 -0.73 -4.75
C ALA A 174 -8.54 -1.09 -3.77
N LEU A 175 -7.30 -1.17 -4.24
CA LEU A 175 -6.13 -1.38 -3.41
C LEU A 175 -5.97 -0.27 -2.35
N SER A 176 -6.19 1.00 -2.75
CA SER A 176 -6.17 2.14 -1.83
C SER A 176 -7.22 2.00 -0.73
N HIS A 177 -8.44 1.65 -1.06
CA HIS A 177 -9.51 1.42 -0.09
C HIS A 177 -9.18 0.27 0.88
N MET A 178 -8.63 -0.84 0.38
CA MET A 178 -8.23 -1.96 1.23
C MET A 178 -7.14 -1.57 2.23
N LEU A 179 -6.19 -0.73 1.81
CA LEU A 179 -5.05 -0.36 2.63
C LEU A 179 -5.36 0.77 3.62
N PHE A 180 -6.22 1.71 3.25
CA PHE A 180 -6.35 2.97 3.97
C PHE A 180 -7.69 3.15 4.68
N ASN A 181 -8.64 2.21 4.51
CA ASN A 181 -9.88 2.23 5.28
C ASN A 181 -9.56 2.22 6.79
N ASP A 182 -10.19 3.12 7.52
CA ASP A 182 -10.09 3.27 8.96
C ASP A 182 -8.70 3.70 9.51
N LEU A 183 -7.81 4.21 8.67
CA LEU A 183 -6.59 4.85 9.17
C LEU A 183 -6.92 6.17 9.87
N PHE A 184 -6.41 6.32 11.11
CA PHE A 184 -6.54 7.52 11.93
C PHE A 184 -7.98 8.00 12.19
N ASP A 185 -8.97 7.10 12.23
CA ASP A 185 -10.38 7.46 12.38
C ASP A 185 -10.86 8.52 11.36
N GLY A 186 -10.31 8.46 10.14
CA GLY A 186 -10.58 9.43 9.07
C GLY A 186 -9.82 10.77 9.20
N ALA A 187 -8.93 10.90 10.18
CA ALA A 187 -8.10 12.08 10.37
C ALA A 187 -6.70 11.87 9.78
N GLY A 188 -6.50 12.24 8.54
CA GLY A 188 -5.19 12.16 7.90
C GLY A 188 -5.30 11.83 6.41
N ASN A 189 -4.18 11.99 5.70
CA ASN A 189 -4.03 11.59 4.32
C ASN A 189 -3.00 10.47 4.25
N SER A 190 -3.31 9.42 3.51
CA SER A 190 -2.39 8.32 3.27
C SER A 190 -2.10 8.21 1.79
N LEU A 191 -0.88 7.88 1.44
CA LEU A 191 -0.50 7.64 0.05
C LEU A 191 0.39 6.40 -0.04
N LEU A 192 0.23 5.67 -1.13
CA LEU A 192 1.15 4.63 -1.56
C LEU A 192 1.91 5.18 -2.77
N ALA A 193 3.23 5.10 -2.72
CA ALA A 193 4.09 5.53 -3.81
C ALA A 193 5.11 4.45 -4.15
N THR A 194 5.59 4.45 -5.39
CA THR A 194 6.73 3.66 -5.84
C THR A 194 8.02 4.18 -5.21
N SER A 195 9.10 3.41 -5.32
CA SER A 195 10.41 3.81 -4.79
C SER A 195 11.02 5.06 -5.46
N ASP A 196 10.59 5.38 -6.66
CA ASP A 196 10.95 6.57 -7.43
C ASP A 196 10.00 7.76 -7.21
N GLY A 197 8.97 7.57 -6.37
CA GLY A 197 8.10 8.64 -5.90
C GLY A 197 6.84 8.85 -6.72
N GLU A 198 6.50 7.96 -7.66
CA GLU A 198 5.22 7.98 -8.35
C GLU A 198 4.11 7.57 -7.39
N ILE A 199 3.05 8.37 -7.28
CA ILE A 199 1.91 8.09 -6.41
C ILE A 199 1.03 7.02 -7.07
N ILE A 200 0.95 5.86 -6.42
CA ILE A 200 0.13 4.73 -6.85
C ILE A 200 -1.32 4.93 -6.39
N ALA A 201 -1.49 5.26 -5.12
CA ALA A 201 -2.78 5.37 -4.49
C ALA A 201 -2.79 6.51 -3.45
N PHE A 202 -3.90 7.21 -3.36
CA PHE A 202 -4.08 8.31 -2.43
C PHE A 202 -5.47 8.24 -1.81
N ASP A 203 -5.54 8.28 -0.50
CA ASP A 203 -6.78 8.48 0.23
C ASP A 203 -6.73 9.84 0.94
N SER A 204 -7.53 10.77 0.46
CA SER A 204 -7.87 11.97 1.21
C SER A 204 -8.99 11.59 2.17
N GLY A 205 -8.64 11.23 3.41
CA GLY A 205 -9.64 10.94 4.43
C GLY A 205 -10.82 11.89 4.30
N SER A 206 -12.01 11.37 4.12
CA SER A 206 -13.21 12.18 4.03
C SER A 206 -13.35 12.93 5.36
N ALA A 207 -13.02 14.21 5.34
CA ALA A 207 -13.40 15.14 6.39
C ALA A 207 -14.94 15.27 6.38
N SER A 208 -15.64 14.21 6.82
CA SER A 208 -17.04 14.29 7.19
C SER A 208 -17.12 14.76 8.64
N GLY A 209 -16.74 16.03 8.86
CA GLY A 209 -16.96 16.76 10.07
C GLY A 209 -18.03 17.80 9.82
N THR A 210 -19.22 17.50 10.23
CA THR A 210 -20.23 18.49 10.60
C THR A 210 -20.72 18.18 11.97
#